data_f121df2b887f39938bdc81b949546ec6
#
_entry.id   f121df2b887f39938bdc81b949546ec6
#
_cell.length_a   1.000
_cell.length_b   1.000
_cell.length_c   1.000
_cell.angle_alpha   90.00
_cell.angle_beta   90.00
_cell.angle_gamma   90.00
#
_symmetry.space_group_name_H-M   'P 1'
#
loop_
_entity.id
_entity.type
_entity.pdbx_description
1 polymer ?
#
loop_
_entity_poly.entity_id
_entity_poly.type
_entity_poly.pdbx_seq_one_letter_code
_entity_poly.pdbx_strand_id
1 'polypeptide(L)'
;MKTILYSLLAAMMMIGCDNSVATKGFDSVDATRFAEVIENEQVLIIDTRTPAEFNEGHIPGAVNIDIDGEEFAAKVAELDKSRPVAVYCRGGRRSKEAAEHMVSCGLEVTELAEGILSWKGEVEK
;
A
#
# COMPACT_ATOMS: atom_id res chain seq x y z
N MET A 1 -14.82 -36.65 -9.68
CA MET A 1 -15.88 -35.86 -10.17
C MET A 1 -16.16 -34.69 -9.31
N LYS A 2 -16.60 -34.95 -8.11
CA LYS A 2 -16.99 -33.86 -7.27
C LYS A 2 -15.86 -33.00 -6.85
N THR A 3 -14.69 -33.57 -6.78
CA THR A 3 -13.52 -32.83 -6.32
C THR A 3 -13.15 -31.70 -7.25
N ILE A 4 -13.57 -31.77 -8.48
CA ILE A 4 -13.24 -30.72 -9.42
C ILE A 4 -13.87 -29.41 -9.03
N LEU A 5 -15.06 -29.45 -8.49
CA LEU A 5 -15.75 -28.25 -8.09
C LEU A 5 -15.05 -27.52 -6.98
N TYR A 6 -14.46 -28.29 -6.10
CA TYR A 6 -13.79 -27.65 -4.97
C TYR A 6 -12.57 -26.89 -5.40
N SER A 7 -11.90 -27.38 -6.39
CA SER A 7 -10.74 -26.68 -6.89
C SER A 7 -11.08 -25.30 -7.40
N LEU A 8 -12.20 -25.23 -8.09
CA LEU A 8 -12.60 -23.95 -8.63
C LEU A 8 -12.89 -22.96 -7.54
N LEU A 9 -13.55 -23.43 -6.51
CA LEU A 9 -13.86 -22.52 -5.42
C LEU A 9 -12.62 -22.00 -4.76
N ALA A 10 -11.67 -22.88 -4.57
CA ALA A 10 -10.43 -22.45 -3.94
C ALA A 10 -9.77 -21.37 -4.77
N ALA A 11 -9.78 -21.53 -6.07
CA ALA A 11 -9.15 -20.54 -6.92
C ALA A 11 -9.83 -19.18 -6.78
N MET A 12 -11.13 -19.19 -6.66
CA MET A 12 -11.82 -17.92 -6.51
C MET A 12 -11.46 -17.21 -5.23
N MET A 13 -11.25 -17.97 -4.21
CA MET A 13 -10.94 -17.34 -2.92
C MET A 13 -9.60 -16.68 -2.89
N MET A 14 -8.77 -16.93 -3.86
CA MET A 14 -7.46 -16.30 -3.90
C MET A 14 -7.47 -14.95 -4.56
N ILE A 15 -8.60 -14.52 -5.04
CA ILE A 15 -8.72 -13.26 -5.69
C ILE A 15 -8.65 -12.18 -4.64
N GLY A 16 -8.40 -11.58 -4.09
CA GLY A 16 -8.40 -10.51 -3.13
C GLY A 16 -7.88 -10.98 -1.81
N CYS A 17 -7.80 -10.08 -0.92
CA CYS A 17 -7.33 -10.33 0.41
C CYS A 17 -8.49 -10.63 1.33
N ASP A 18 -8.25 -11.57 2.21
CA ASP A 18 -9.24 -11.93 3.21
C ASP A 18 -9.06 -11.00 4.40
N ASN A 19 -10.06 -10.24 4.74
CA ASN A 19 -9.95 -9.30 5.83
C ASN A 19 -10.46 -9.85 7.15
N SER A 20 -10.69 -11.14 7.22
CA SER A 20 -11.23 -11.72 8.42
C SER A 20 -10.30 -11.58 9.62
N VAL A 21 -9.01 -11.43 9.37
CA VAL A 21 -8.05 -11.28 10.45
C VAL A 21 -7.62 -9.84 10.67
N ALA A 22 -8.13 -8.93 9.92
CA ALA A 22 -7.71 -7.54 10.05
C ALA A 22 -8.41 -6.92 11.22
N THR A 23 -7.72 -6.79 12.32
CA THR A 23 -8.29 -6.23 13.52
C THR A 23 -7.69 -4.89 13.87
N LYS A 24 -6.56 -4.56 13.29
CA LYS A 24 -5.92 -3.29 13.55
C LYS A 24 -6.10 -2.39 12.36
N GLY A 25 -6.18 -1.12 12.62
CA GLY A 25 -6.15 -0.15 11.56
C GLY A 25 -4.72 0.10 11.12
N PHE A 26 -4.52 1.25 10.54
CA PHE A 26 -3.19 1.70 10.17
C PHE A 26 -2.89 2.97 10.95
N ASP A 27 -1.59 3.31 11.04
CA ASP A 27 -1.17 4.56 11.66
C ASP A 27 -1.09 5.64 10.59
N SER A 28 -1.69 6.79 10.88
CA SER A 28 -1.61 7.94 9.99
C SER A 28 -0.72 8.96 10.69
N VAL A 29 0.41 9.30 10.08
CA VAL A 29 1.44 10.09 10.75
C VAL A 29 1.82 11.30 9.93
N ASP A 30 2.50 12.26 10.58
CA ASP A 30 2.98 13.43 9.87
C ASP A 30 4.28 13.13 9.12
N ALA A 31 4.77 14.13 8.39
CA ALA A 31 5.93 13.93 7.53
C ALA A 31 7.19 13.62 8.33
N THR A 32 7.34 14.22 9.51
CA THR A 32 8.51 13.97 10.34
C THR A 32 8.56 12.50 10.76
N ARG A 33 7.43 11.99 11.23
CA ARG A 33 7.39 10.60 11.66
C ARG A 33 7.52 9.66 10.48
N PHE A 34 6.89 10.02 9.35
CA PHE A 34 6.97 9.19 8.15
C PHE A 34 8.43 9.05 7.70
N ALA A 35 9.19 10.16 7.76
CA ALA A 35 10.60 10.11 7.41
C ALA A 35 11.37 9.14 8.31
N GLU A 36 11.03 9.09 9.59
CA GLU A 36 11.68 8.16 10.50
C GLU A 36 11.35 6.72 10.15
N VAL A 37 10.09 6.48 9.82
CA VAL A 37 9.64 5.13 9.52
C VAL A 37 10.36 4.57 8.30
N ILE A 38 10.53 5.38 7.26
CA ILE A 38 11.11 4.87 6.02
C ILE A 38 12.64 4.77 6.07
N GLU A 39 13.27 5.18 7.17
CA GLU A 39 14.70 4.94 7.32
C GLU A 39 14.99 3.45 7.47
N ASN A 40 14.03 2.68 7.90
CA ASN A 40 14.18 1.24 8.02
C ASN A 40 14.09 0.61 6.64
N GLU A 41 15.15 -0.04 6.20
CA GLU A 41 15.22 -0.61 4.86
C GLU A 41 14.22 -1.74 4.63
N GLN A 42 13.68 -2.31 5.68
CA GLN A 42 12.67 -3.34 5.51
C GLN A 42 11.33 -2.78 5.09
N VAL A 43 11.11 -1.50 5.30
CA VAL A 43 9.83 -0.87 4.97
C VAL A 43 9.69 -0.71 3.47
N LEU A 44 8.53 -1.13 2.96
CA LEU A 44 8.18 -0.92 1.56
C LEU A 44 7.50 0.43 1.44
N ILE A 45 8.02 1.30 0.58
CA ILE A 45 7.43 2.62 0.38
C ILE A 45 6.56 2.55 -0.86
N ILE A 46 5.28 2.84 -0.71
CA ILE A 46 4.30 2.70 -1.79
C ILE A 46 3.65 4.04 -2.08
N ASP A 47 3.76 4.49 -3.33
CA ASP A 47 3.11 5.70 -3.81
C ASP A 47 1.85 5.29 -4.57
N THR A 48 0.69 5.70 -4.09
CA THR A 48 -0.57 5.24 -4.66
C THR A 48 -1.15 6.21 -5.69
N ARG A 49 -0.36 7.20 -6.12
CA ARG A 49 -0.79 8.16 -7.11
C ARG A 49 -0.73 7.56 -8.51
N THR A 50 -1.15 8.34 -9.49
CA THR A 50 -1.06 7.89 -10.88
C THR A 50 0.39 7.82 -11.32
N PRO A 51 0.69 7.05 -12.37
CA PRO A 51 2.05 7.02 -12.91
C PRO A 51 2.56 8.39 -13.31
N ALA A 52 1.70 9.24 -13.85
CA ALA A 52 2.11 10.58 -14.25
C ALA A 52 2.56 11.39 -13.04
N GLU A 53 1.79 11.34 -11.95
CA GLU A 53 2.18 12.02 -10.73
C GLU A 53 3.50 11.48 -10.19
N PHE A 54 3.62 10.16 -10.18
CA PHE A 54 4.84 9.51 -9.70
C PHE A 54 6.05 9.98 -10.48
N ASN A 55 5.91 10.08 -11.79
CA ASN A 55 7.03 10.47 -12.65
C ASN A 55 7.42 11.93 -12.51
N GLU A 56 6.54 12.75 -11.96
CA GLU A 56 6.86 14.15 -11.70
C GLU A 56 7.72 14.32 -10.46
N GLY A 57 7.78 13.31 -9.62
CA GLY A 57 8.59 13.34 -8.43
C GLY A 57 7.97 12.48 -7.36
N HIS A 58 8.79 11.66 -6.71
CA HIS A 58 8.30 10.75 -5.69
C HIS A 58 9.36 10.59 -4.61
N ILE A 59 8.96 10.08 -3.46
CA ILE A 59 9.89 9.84 -2.36
C ILE A 59 10.87 8.76 -2.82
N PRO A 60 12.19 8.97 -2.62
CA PRO A 60 13.18 8.00 -3.08
C PRO A 60 12.90 6.60 -2.57
N GLY A 61 12.99 5.65 -3.48
CA GLY A 61 12.76 4.25 -3.13
C GLY A 61 11.31 3.82 -3.22
N ALA A 62 10.38 4.73 -3.49
CA ALA A 62 8.97 4.37 -3.56
C ALA A 62 8.67 3.57 -4.81
N VAL A 63 7.73 2.65 -4.67
CA VAL A 63 7.18 1.88 -5.78
C VAL A 63 5.78 2.41 -6.04
N ASN A 64 5.46 2.59 -7.31
CA ASN A 64 4.15 3.15 -7.68
C ASN A 64 3.13 2.02 -7.83
N ILE A 65 2.07 2.08 -7.04
CA ILE A 65 0.93 1.19 -7.21
C ILE A 65 -0.31 2.08 -7.20
N ASP A 66 -0.77 2.45 -8.37
CA ASP A 66 -1.89 3.38 -8.55
C ASP A 66 -3.17 2.77 -7.96
N ILE A 67 -3.75 3.43 -6.95
CA ILE A 67 -4.94 2.89 -6.31
C ILE A 67 -6.12 2.81 -7.28
N ASP A 68 -6.13 3.66 -8.28
CA ASP A 68 -7.21 3.66 -9.27
C ASP A 68 -6.90 2.76 -10.46
N GLY A 69 -5.76 2.10 -10.45
CA GLY A 69 -5.40 1.19 -11.51
C GLY A 69 -6.08 -0.15 -11.36
N GLU A 70 -6.24 -0.85 -12.47
CA GLU A 70 -6.93 -2.13 -12.47
C GLU A 70 -6.15 -3.21 -11.73
N GLU A 71 -4.85 -3.01 -11.59
CA GLU A 71 -4.01 -4.02 -10.99
C GLU A 71 -3.71 -3.78 -9.52
N PHE A 72 -4.34 -2.76 -8.92
CA PHE A 72 -4.01 -2.40 -7.56
C PHE A 72 -4.16 -3.58 -6.60
N ALA A 73 -5.31 -4.21 -6.60
CA ALA A 73 -5.57 -5.30 -5.66
C ALA A 73 -4.61 -6.47 -5.87
N ALA A 74 -4.31 -6.80 -7.12
CA ALA A 74 -3.42 -7.91 -7.42
C ALA A 74 -2.00 -7.60 -6.95
N LYS A 75 -1.55 -6.38 -7.18
CA LYS A 75 -0.21 -6.00 -6.77
C LYS A 75 -0.06 -5.96 -5.26
N VAL A 76 -1.08 -5.47 -4.56
CA VAL A 76 -1.04 -5.47 -3.10
C VAL A 76 -1.00 -6.90 -2.57
N ALA A 77 -1.76 -7.80 -3.19
CA ALA A 77 -1.78 -9.20 -2.74
C ALA A 77 -0.42 -9.87 -2.88
N GLU A 78 0.43 -9.37 -3.77
CA GLU A 78 1.75 -9.96 -3.99
C GLU A 78 2.82 -9.39 -3.08
N LEU A 79 2.51 -8.37 -2.29
CA LEU A 79 3.51 -7.77 -1.42
C LEU A 79 3.93 -8.74 -0.32
N ASP A 80 5.20 -8.62 0.09
CA ASP A 80 5.76 -9.44 1.16
C ASP A 80 5.19 -8.99 2.49
N LYS A 81 4.34 -9.82 3.07
CA LYS A 81 3.64 -9.43 4.29
C LYS A 81 4.51 -9.41 5.52
N SER A 82 5.74 -9.87 5.42
CA SER A 82 6.68 -9.76 6.52
C SER A 82 7.33 -8.39 6.58
N ARG A 83 7.08 -7.53 5.58
CA ARG A 83 7.67 -6.20 5.52
C ARG A 83 6.59 -5.16 5.75
N PRO A 84 6.84 -4.20 6.66
CA PRO A 84 5.88 -3.12 6.85
C PRO A 84 5.79 -2.24 5.62
N VAL A 85 4.67 -1.57 5.46
CA VAL A 85 4.41 -0.70 4.33
C VAL A 85 4.26 0.73 4.82
N ALA A 86 4.89 1.67 4.12
CA ALA A 86 4.70 3.09 4.31
C ALA A 86 4.07 3.61 3.02
N VAL A 87 2.83 4.09 3.11
CA VAL A 87 2.05 4.43 1.94
C VAL A 87 1.69 5.90 1.93
N TYR A 88 1.67 6.51 0.73
CA TYR A 88 1.29 7.90 0.62
C TYR A 88 0.64 8.18 -0.74
N CYS A 89 -0.01 9.32 -0.81
CA CYS A 89 -0.53 9.83 -2.07
C CYS A 89 -0.22 11.33 -2.11
N ARG A 90 -1.01 12.09 -2.85
CA ARG A 90 -0.73 13.51 -2.96
C ARG A 90 -1.13 14.26 -1.69
N GLY A 91 -2.38 14.12 -1.26
CA GLY A 91 -2.89 14.86 -0.10
C GLY A 91 -3.40 14.01 1.04
N GLY A 92 -3.37 12.70 0.92
CA GLY A 92 -3.75 11.83 2.02
C GLY A 92 -5.05 11.08 1.86
N ARG A 93 -5.88 11.38 0.84
CA ARG A 93 -7.16 10.70 0.71
C ARG A 93 -7.04 9.32 0.09
N ARG A 94 -6.36 9.25 -1.05
CA ARG A 94 -6.20 7.96 -1.73
C ARG A 94 -5.37 6.99 -0.90
N SER A 95 -4.38 7.50 -0.17
CA SER A 95 -3.52 6.64 0.64
C SER A 95 -4.25 6.04 1.82
N LYS A 96 -5.24 6.74 2.38
CA LYS A 96 -6.03 6.16 3.46
C LYS A 96 -6.89 5.02 2.96
N GLU A 97 -7.47 5.18 1.77
CA GLU A 97 -8.20 4.11 1.14
C GLU A 97 -7.30 2.90 0.87
N ALA A 98 -6.12 3.18 0.33
CA ALA A 98 -5.16 2.12 0.06
C ALA A 98 -4.74 1.42 1.34
N ALA A 99 -4.51 2.20 2.40
CA ALA A 99 -4.07 1.64 3.67
C ALA A 99 -5.12 0.69 4.24
N GLU A 100 -6.39 1.05 4.15
CA GLU A 100 -7.45 0.19 4.63
C GLU A 100 -7.44 -1.15 3.89
N HIS A 101 -7.27 -1.09 2.58
CA HIS A 101 -7.22 -2.31 1.80
C HIS A 101 -5.99 -3.15 2.18
N MET A 102 -4.85 -2.49 2.34
CA MET A 102 -3.61 -3.18 2.67
C MET A 102 -3.70 -3.88 4.03
N VAL A 103 -4.32 -3.22 5.00
CA VAL A 103 -4.50 -3.83 6.31
C VAL A 103 -5.39 -5.06 6.19
N SER A 104 -6.42 -5.00 5.34
CA SER A 104 -7.28 -6.16 5.15
C SER A 104 -6.53 -7.31 4.50
N CYS A 105 -5.41 -7.03 3.87
CA CYS A 105 -4.55 -8.06 3.28
C CYS A 105 -3.50 -8.57 4.25
N GLY A 106 -3.51 -8.09 5.48
CA GLY A 106 -2.56 -8.59 6.47
C GLY A 106 -1.26 -7.80 6.55
N LEU A 107 -1.20 -6.64 5.92
CA LEU A 107 0.00 -5.81 5.95
C LEU A 107 -0.02 -4.87 7.15
N GLU A 108 1.16 -4.56 7.66
CA GLU A 108 1.32 -3.54 8.70
C GLU A 108 1.59 -2.22 7.97
N VAL A 109 0.78 -1.21 8.22
CA VAL A 109 0.77 -0.02 7.37
C VAL A 109 0.90 1.26 8.17
N THR A 110 1.77 2.15 7.72
CA THR A 110 1.88 3.53 8.17
C THR A 110 1.57 4.41 6.97
N GLU A 111 0.76 5.42 7.15
CA GLU A 111 0.29 6.27 6.07
C GLU A 111 0.69 7.73 6.34
N LEU A 112 1.14 8.43 5.33
CA LEU A 112 1.52 9.85 5.42
C LEU A 112 0.25 10.69 5.35
N ALA A 113 -0.16 11.22 6.50
CA ALA A 113 -1.50 11.78 6.67
C ALA A 113 -1.86 12.85 5.65
N GLU A 114 -0.91 13.73 5.32
CA GLU A 114 -1.20 14.83 4.41
C GLU A 114 -0.45 14.70 3.10
N GLY A 115 0.06 13.53 2.82
CA GLY A 115 0.60 13.20 1.53
C GLY A 115 1.93 13.88 1.21
N ILE A 116 2.35 13.68 -0.04
CA ILE A 116 3.63 14.23 -0.48
C ILE A 116 3.65 15.75 -0.42
N LEU A 117 2.48 16.38 -0.40
CA LEU A 117 2.43 17.83 -0.25
C LEU A 117 3.07 18.29 1.06
N SER A 118 3.06 17.45 2.08
CA SER A 118 3.67 17.77 3.37
C SER A 118 5.11 17.30 3.47
N TRP A 119 5.59 16.58 2.48
CA TRP A 119 6.91 15.98 2.52
C TRP A 119 7.99 17.04 2.33
N LYS A 120 9.01 17.01 3.18
CA LYS A 120 10.08 17.99 3.11
C LYS A 120 11.42 17.38 2.76
N GLY A 121 11.45 16.07 2.53
CA GLY A 121 12.69 15.40 2.16
C GLY A 121 12.92 15.45 0.66
N GLU A 122 13.88 14.64 0.24
CA GLU A 122 14.22 14.59 -1.18
C GLU A 122 13.15 13.89 -1.98
N VAL A 123 13.09 14.22 -3.26
CA VAL A 123 12.27 13.49 -4.22
C VAL A 123 13.14 13.14 -5.42
N GLU A 124 12.78 12.07 -6.08
CA GLU A 124 13.47 11.68 -7.31
C GLU A 124 12.46 11.48 -8.42
N LYS A 125 12.93 11.48 -9.67
CA LYS A 125 12.04 11.30 -10.80
C LYS A 125 12.34 10.02 -11.55
#